data_540dc27714aa2a0b5997b58fab16aa48
#
_entry.id   540dc27714aa2a0b5997b58fab16aa48
#
_cell.length_a   1.000
_cell.length_b   1.000
_cell.length_c   1.000
_cell.angle_alpha   90.00
_cell.angle_beta   90.00
_cell.angle_gamma   90.00
#
_symmetry.space_group_name_H-M   'P 1'
#
loop_
_entity.id
_entity.type
_entity.pdbx_description
1 polymer ?
#
loop_
_entity_poly.entity_id
_entity_poly.type
_entity_poly.pdbx_seq_one_letter_code
_entity_poly.pdbx_strand_id
1 'polypeptide(L)'
;MKVGVNGFGRIGRLVFRALWERPGIELVHVNDNAGDAATAAHLLTFDSVHGRWSQEARAIGSGFQIDGHSVSYSQHSDPTAVPWDQAGVELVLECTGKIKTPETLQPYFDQTKVRRVIVACPVKGQVAGAEALNIVLASTTSSMSPASTA
;
A
#
# COMPACT_ATOMS: atom_id res chain seq x y z
N MET A 1 -11.57 -9.22 0.00
CA MET A 1 -10.18 -9.29 -0.50
C MET A 1 -9.27 -8.57 0.46
N LYS A 2 -8.26 -9.25 0.94
CA LYS A 2 -7.28 -8.69 1.88
C LYS A 2 -6.17 -7.97 1.14
N VAL A 3 -5.96 -6.72 1.53
CA VAL A 3 -5.06 -5.79 0.84
C VAL A 3 -3.97 -5.31 1.79
N GLY A 4 -2.73 -5.30 1.30
CA GLY A 4 -1.59 -4.70 1.97
C GLY A 4 -1.09 -3.47 1.22
N VAL A 5 -0.46 -2.56 1.94
CA VAL A 5 0.15 -1.35 1.38
C VAL A 5 1.65 -1.39 1.62
N ASN A 6 2.43 -1.29 0.55
CA ASN A 6 3.88 -1.14 0.64
C ASN A 6 4.26 0.31 0.32
N GLY A 7 4.82 0.99 1.30
CA GLY A 7 5.09 2.42 1.22
C GLY A 7 3.94 3.26 1.78
N PHE A 8 4.18 3.92 2.90
CA PHE A 8 3.15 4.69 3.62
C PHE A 8 3.47 6.18 3.69
N GLY A 9 3.97 6.69 2.58
CA GLY A 9 4.13 8.10 2.33
C GLY A 9 2.79 8.76 2.01
N ARG A 10 2.81 9.94 1.40
CA ARG A 10 1.60 10.69 1.07
C ARG A 10 0.61 9.89 0.23
N ILE A 11 1.10 9.22 -0.82
CA ILE A 11 0.24 8.44 -1.73
C ILE A 11 -0.34 7.22 -1.01
N GLY A 12 0.49 6.47 -0.29
CA GLY A 12 0.02 5.27 0.43
C GLY A 12 -1.04 5.60 1.47
N ARG A 13 -0.87 6.68 2.21
CA ARG A 13 -1.87 7.14 3.19
C ARG A 13 -3.18 7.60 2.53
N LEU A 14 -3.08 8.32 1.42
CA LEU A 14 -4.25 8.78 0.68
C LEU A 14 -5.06 7.60 0.13
N VAL A 15 -4.38 6.64 -0.48
CA VAL A 15 -5.01 5.42 -1.00
C VAL A 15 -5.62 4.59 0.14
N PHE A 16 -4.91 4.47 1.26
CA PHE A 16 -5.42 3.76 2.44
C PHE A 16 -6.74 4.36 2.93
N ARG A 17 -6.80 5.69 3.10
CA ARG A 17 -8.03 6.39 3.49
C ARG A 17 -9.17 6.15 2.51
N ALA A 18 -8.88 6.25 1.21
CA ALA A 18 -9.88 6.08 0.15
C ALA A 18 -10.49 4.68 0.12
N LEU A 19 -9.70 3.66 0.47
CA LEU A 19 -10.13 2.27 0.42
C LEU A 19 -10.70 1.74 1.73
N TRP A 20 -10.52 2.45 2.84
CA TRP A 20 -10.88 1.96 4.17
C TRP A 20 -12.34 1.51 4.28
N GLU A 21 -13.26 2.27 3.71
CA GLU A 21 -14.70 2.00 3.78
C GLU A 21 -15.26 1.30 2.54
N ARG A 22 -14.40 0.89 1.61
CA ARG A 22 -14.85 0.24 0.38
C ARG A 22 -15.31 -1.19 0.65
N PRO A 23 -16.56 -1.56 0.26
CA PRO A 23 -17.03 -2.94 0.39
C PRO A 23 -16.14 -3.93 -0.37
N GLY A 24 -15.88 -5.09 0.24
CA GLY A 24 -15.07 -6.14 -0.35
C GLY A 24 -13.56 -5.94 -0.25
N ILE A 25 -13.10 -4.83 0.32
CA ILE A 25 -11.68 -4.53 0.55
C ILE A 25 -11.43 -4.47 2.05
N GLU A 26 -10.44 -5.25 2.50
CA GLU A 26 -10.00 -5.27 3.90
C GLU A 26 -8.50 -4.95 3.94
N LEU A 27 -8.15 -3.78 4.45
CA LEU A 27 -6.76 -3.36 4.64
C LEU A 27 -6.21 -4.00 5.90
N VAL A 28 -5.23 -4.90 5.76
CA VAL A 28 -4.76 -5.77 6.85
C VAL A 28 -3.30 -5.56 7.23
N HIS A 29 -2.49 -5.00 6.33
CA HIS A 29 -1.06 -4.82 6.58
C HIS A 29 -0.51 -3.59 5.88
N VAL A 30 0.39 -2.89 6.56
CA VAL A 30 1.16 -1.78 6.01
C VAL A 30 2.64 -2.04 6.26
N ASN A 31 3.46 -1.84 5.24
CA ASN A 31 4.91 -1.85 5.35
C ASN A 31 5.49 -0.50 4.93
N ASP A 32 6.36 0.05 5.75
CA ASP A 32 7.14 1.25 5.41
C ASP A 32 8.43 1.26 6.23
N ASN A 33 9.56 1.50 5.59
CA ASN A 33 10.85 1.54 6.27
C ASN A 33 11.24 2.93 6.81
N ALA A 34 10.43 3.95 6.54
CA ALA A 34 10.74 5.33 6.93
C ALA A 34 10.29 5.72 8.33
N GLY A 35 9.40 4.95 8.96
CA GLY A 35 8.88 5.25 10.29
C GLY A 35 8.26 4.05 10.98
N ASP A 36 7.92 4.21 12.25
CA ASP A 36 7.27 3.16 13.03
C ASP A 36 5.73 3.23 12.94
N ALA A 37 5.06 2.26 13.57
CA ALA A 37 3.61 2.18 13.57
C ALA A 37 2.94 3.39 14.23
N ALA A 38 3.53 3.94 15.29
CA ALA A 38 2.99 5.12 15.96
C ALA A 38 3.03 6.35 15.05
N THR A 39 4.14 6.56 14.35
CA THR A 39 4.27 7.63 13.36
C THR A 39 3.29 7.44 12.21
N ALA A 40 3.17 6.22 11.70
CA ALA A 40 2.23 5.89 10.64
C ALA A 40 0.77 6.18 11.03
N ALA A 41 0.36 5.77 12.23
CA ALA A 41 -0.98 6.02 12.75
C ALA A 41 -1.25 7.52 12.90
N HIS A 42 -0.29 8.26 13.42
CA HIS A 42 -0.41 9.71 13.57
C HIS A 42 -0.57 10.42 12.21
N LEU A 43 0.30 10.10 11.27
CA LEU A 43 0.25 10.69 9.92
C LEU A 43 -0.99 10.27 9.14
N LEU A 44 -1.51 9.07 9.36
CA LEU A 44 -2.75 8.63 8.76
C LEU A 44 -3.95 9.44 9.26
N THR A 45 -3.95 9.78 10.53
CA THR A 45 -5.03 10.56 11.16
C THR A 45 -4.91 12.05 10.84
N PHE A 46 -3.69 12.60 10.89
CA PHE A 46 -3.42 14.03 10.76
C PHE A 46 -2.50 14.31 9.57
N ASP A 47 -3.07 14.38 8.39
CA ASP A 47 -2.31 14.74 7.19
C ASP A 47 -2.27 16.27 7.04
N SER A 48 -1.08 16.83 6.80
CA SER A 48 -0.91 18.29 6.66
C SER A 48 -1.53 18.83 5.37
N VAL A 49 -1.71 18.02 4.35
CA VAL A 49 -2.27 18.42 3.04
C VAL A 49 -3.76 18.11 2.94
N HIS A 50 -4.17 16.92 3.38
CA HIS A 50 -5.56 16.44 3.27
C HIS A 50 -6.35 16.63 4.57
N GLY A 51 -5.73 17.18 5.60
CA GLY A 51 -6.35 17.44 6.88
C GLY A 51 -6.59 16.19 7.72
N ARG A 52 -7.37 16.36 8.77
CA ARG A 52 -7.72 15.26 9.68
C ARG A 52 -8.68 14.28 9.01
N TRP A 53 -8.36 13.00 9.10
CA TRP A 53 -9.25 11.94 8.66
C TRP A 53 -10.44 11.78 9.63
N SER A 54 -11.61 11.39 9.13
CA SER A 54 -12.80 11.12 9.93
C SER A 54 -12.66 9.92 10.87
N GLN A 55 -11.72 9.01 10.56
CA GLN A 55 -11.34 7.89 11.40
C GLN A 55 -10.12 8.28 12.26
N GLU A 56 -9.93 7.57 13.36
CA GLU A 56 -8.75 7.74 14.21
C GLU A 56 -7.94 6.44 14.24
N ALA A 57 -6.67 6.52 13.82
CA ALA A 57 -5.74 5.42 13.91
C ALA A 57 -4.95 5.53 15.22
N ARG A 58 -4.89 4.44 15.99
CA ARG A 58 -4.16 4.35 17.24
C ARG A 58 -3.12 3.26 17.17
N ALA A 59 -1.88 3.56 17.56
CA ALA A 59 -0.82 2.56 17.65
C ALA A 59 -1.15 1.55 18.75
N ILE A 60 -1.10 0.25 18.39
CA ILE A 60 -1.31 -0.87 19.30
C ILE A 60 -0.26 -1.94 18.99
N GLY A 61 0.63 -2.20 19.93
CA GLY A 61 1.73 -3.17 19.71
C GLY A 61 2.61 -2.75 18.54
N SER A 62 2.81 -3.64 17.58
CA SER A 62 3.59 -3.38 16.37
C SER A 62 2.76 -2.87 15.19
N GLY A 63 1.46 -2.65 15.37
CA GLY A 63 0.56 -2.16 14.34
C GLY A 63 -0.27 -0.99 14.80
N PHE A 64 -1.42 -0.81 14.19
CA PHE A 64 -2.39 0.20 14.63
C PHE A 64 -3.82 -0.33 14.50
N GLN A 65 -4.74 0.36 15.15
CA GLN A 65 -6.16 0.00 15.17
C GLN A 65 -6.99 1.19 14.72
N ILE A 66 -7.99 0.92 13.89
CA ILE A 66 -8.94 1.91 13.41
C ILE A 66 -10.34 1.34 13.62
N ASP A 67 -11.17 2.00 14.41
CA ASP A 67 -12.54 1.59 14.69
C ASP A 67 -12.67 0.09 15.08
N GLY A 68 -11.78 -0.36 15.96
CA GLY A 68 -11.73 -1.75 16.40
C GLY A 68 -11.06 -2.74 15.43
N HIS A 69 -10.70 -2.32 14.22
CA HIS A 69 -10.02 -3.17 13.24
C HIS A 69 -8.51 -3.01 13.33
N SER A 70 -7.81 -4.12 13.50
CA SER A 70 -6.36 -4.13 13.60
C SER A 70 -5.70 -4.20 12.22
N VAL A 71 -4.67 -3.37 12.04
CA VAL A 71 -3.79 -3.39 10.87
C VAL A 71 -2.38 -3.66 11.37
N SER A 72 -1.75 -4.72 10.87
CA SER A 72 -0.38 -5.03 11.21
C SER A 72 0.60 -4.13 10.44
N TYR A 73 1.78 -3.93 11.00
CA TYR A 73 2.78 -3.03 10.45
C TYR A 73 4.17 -3.65 10.46
N SER A 74 4.95 -3.41 9.42
CA SER A 74 6.34 -3.85 9.34
C SER A 74 7.23 -2.77 8.73
N GLN A 75 8.55 -2.92 8.90
CA GLN A 75 9.55 -1.95 8.48
C GLN A 75 10.67 -2.62 7.67
N HIS A 76 10.31 -3.24 6.55
CA HIS A 76 11.26 -3.91 5.68
C HIS A 76 11.53 -3.10 4.41
N SER A 77 12.78 -3.07 3.98
CA SER A 77 13.19 -2.48 2.70
C SER A 77 12.92 -3.44 1.54
N ASP A 78 13.06 -4.74 1.77
CA ASP A 78 12.80 -5.78 0.79
C ASP A 78 11.32 -6.20 0.85
N PRO A 79 10.56 -6.07 -0.23
CA PRO A 79 9.15 -6.43 -0.25
C PRO A 79 8.91 -7.93 0.00
N THR A 80 9.88 -8.78 -0.28
CA THR A 80 9.77 -10.24 -0.03
C THR A 80 9.95 -10.61 1.43
N ALA A 81 10.56 -9.73 2.22
CA ALA A 81 10.71 -9.91 3.68
C ALA A 81 9.45 -9.51 4.45
N VAL A 82 8.54 -8.79 3.83
CA VAL A 82 7.28 -8.37 4.45
C VAL A 82 6.38 -9.58 4.66
N PRO A 83 5.75 -9.74 5.85
CA PRO A 83 4.94 -10.92 6.15
C PRO A 83 3.55 -10.87 5.50
N TRP A 84 3.49 -10.69 4.19
CA TRP A 84 2.23 -10.65 3.43
C TRP A 84 1.40 -11.93 3.61
N ASP A 85 2.06 -13.08 3.59
CA ASP A 85 1.39 -14.37 3.69
C ASP A 85 0.74 -14.59 5.06
N GLN A 86 1.43 -14.18 6.11
CA GLN A 86 0.92 -14.26 7.49
C GLN A 86 -0.30 -13.34 7.69
N ALA A 87 -0.30 -12.20 7.04
CA ALA A 87 -1.43 -11.26 7.07
C ALA A 87 -2.57 -11.69 6.12
N GLY A 88 -2.35 -12.68 5.28
CA GLY A 88 -3.32 -13.16 4.31
C GLY A 88 -3.54 -12.22 3.13
N VAL A 89 -2.55 -11.39 2.81
CA VAL A 89 -2.64 -10.39 1.75
C VAL A 89 -2.73 -11.06 0.37
N GLU A 90 -3.74 -10.71 -0.38
CA GLU A 90 -3.95 -11.18 -1.75
C GLU A 90 -3.52 -10.12 -2.79
N LEU A 91 -3.66 -8.85 -2.45
CA LEU A 91 -3.32 -7.74 -3.31
C LEU A 91 -2.44 -6.75 -2.55
N VAL A 92 -1.33 -6.35 -3.16
CA VAL A 92 -0.45 -5.30 -2.61
C VAL A 92 -0.61 -4.02 -3.43
N LEU A 93 -0.79 -2.92 -2.72
CA LEU A 93 -0.68 -1.57 -3.27
C LEU A 93 0.76 -1.11 -3.11
N GLU A 94 1.49 -1.07 -4.21
CA GLU A 94 2.90 -0.69 -4.22
C GLU A 94 3.03 0.83 -4.36
N CYS A 95 3.27 1.50 -3.24
CA CYS A 95 3.28 2.96 -3.15
C CYS A 95 4.66 3.54 -2.78
N THR A 96 5.73 2.73 -2.87
CA THR A 96 7.08 3.20 -2.53
C THR A 96 7.68 4.11 -3.59
N GLY A 97 7.20 4.02 -4.82
CA GLY A 97 7.79 4.70 -5.97
C GLY A 97 9.11 4.08 -6.45
N LYS A 98 9.55 2.98 -5.86
CA LYS A 98 10.84 2.32 -6.16
C LYS A 98 10.69 1.04 -6.96
N ILE A 99 9.56 0.35 -6.83
CA ILE A 99 9.29 -0.95 -7.44
C ILE A 99 8.23 -0.73 -8.52
N LYS A 100 8.64 -0.65 -9.77
CA LYS A 100 7.78 -0.22 -10.89
C LYS A 100 7.89 -1.09 -12.13
N THR A 101 8.94 -1.88 -12.25
CA THR A 101 9.22 -2.66 -13.46
C THR A 101 8.80 -4.11 -13.28
N PRO A 102 8.50 -4.86 -14.35
CA PRO A 102 8.19 -6.28 -14.24
C PRO A 102 9.25 -7.08 -13.47
N GLU A 103 10.53 -6.77 -13.67
CA GLU A 103 11.64 -7.45 -13.00
C GLU A 103 11.62 -7.19 -11.49
N THR A 104 11.34 -5.97 -11.07
CA THR A 104 11.28 -5.61 -9.64
C THR A 104 9.99 -6.07 -8.97
N LEU A 105 8.92 -6.30 -9.72
CA LEU A 105 7.65 -6.82 -9.22
C LEU A 105 7.62 -8.34 -9.15
N GLN A 106 8.41 -9.03 -9.97
CA GLN A 106 8.38 -10.50 -10.07
C GLN A 106 8.60 -11.19 -8.71
N PRO A 107 9.50 -10.72 -7.81
CA PRO A 107 9.69 -11.35 -6.50
C PRO A 107 8.43 -11.42 -5.64
N TYR A 108 7.50 -10.50 -5.77
CA TYR A 108 6.21 -10.61 -5.07
C TYR A 108 5.50 -11.92 -5.41
N PHE A 109 5.52 -12.31 -6.68
CA PHE A 109 4.81 -13.49 -7.16
C PHE A 109 5.59 -14.77 -6.91
N ASP A 110 6.92 -14.72 -6.99
CA ASP A 110 7.78 -15.90 -6.85
C ASP A 110 8.00 -16.30 -5.40
N GLN A 111 8.04 -15.33 -4.48
CA GLN A 111 8.45 -15.54 -3.10
C GLN A 111 7.33 -15.36 -2.07
N THR A 112 6.17 -14.88 -2.50
CA THR A 112 5.01 -14.68 -1.63
C THR A 112 3.75 -15.25 -2.28
N LYS A 113 2.67 -15.33 -1.49
CA LYS A 113 1.34 -15.74 -1.99
C LYS A 113 0.51 -14.59 -2.54
N VAL A 114 1.09 -13.42 -2.68
CA VAL A 114 0.44 -12.25 -3.28
C VAL A 114 0.08 -12.57 -4.73
N ARG A 115 -1.18 -12.34 -5.09
CA ARG A 115 -1.70 -12.65 -6.42
C ARG A 115 -1.70 -11.47 -7.36
N ARG A 116 -1.80 -10.26 -6.82
CA ARG A 116 -1.93 -9.03 -7.60
C ARG A 116 -1.13 -7.92 -6.95
N VAL A 117 -0.53 -7.08 -7.76
CA VAL A 117 0.13 -5.85 -7.32
C VAL A 117 -0.37 -4.71 -8.18
N ILE A 118 -0.82 -3.65 -7.52
CA ILE A 118 -1.14 -2.38 -8.17
C ILE A 118 -0.06 -1.39 -7.80
N VAL A 119 0.65 -0.89 -8.80
CA VAL A 119 1.69 0.13 -8.59
C VAL A 119 1.06 1.50 -8.71
N ALA A 120 1.11 2.25 -7.62
CA ALA A 120 0.69 3.65 -7.57
C ALA A 120 1.91 4.53 -7.40
N CYS A 121 2.23 5.33 -8.39
CA CYS A 121 3.34 6.28 -8.32
C CYS A 121 2.93 7.60 -8.98
N PRO A 122 3.52 8.73 -8.52
CA PRO A 122 3.24 10.02 -9.15
C PRO A 122 3.78 10.03 -10.58
N VAL A 123 3.02 10.61 -11.50
CA VAL A 123 3.46 10.83 -12.87
C VAL A 123 4.48 11.96 -12.86
N LYS A 124 5.66 11.71 -13.42
CA LYS A 124 6.64 12.76 -13.69
C LYS A 124 6.15 13.59 -14.89
N GLY A 125 5.64 14.76 -14.63
CA GLY A 125 5.19 15.70 -15.66
C GLY A 125 4.13 16.63 -15.08
N GLN A 126 4.22 17.91 -15.40
CA GLN A 126 3.21 18.87 -14.98
C GLN A 126 2.00 18.75 -15.88
N VAL A 127 0.93 18.19 -15.35
CA VAL A 127 -0.39 18.53 -15.85
C VAL A 127 -0.87 19.67 -14.96
N ALA A 128 -1.10 20.82 -15.56
CA ALA A 128 -1.48 22.03 -14.83
C ALA A 128 -2.67 21.75 -13.91
N GLY A 129 -2.42 21.79 -12.60
CA GLY A 129 -3.46 21.76 -11.57
C GLY A 129 -3.99 20.40 -11.14
N ALA A 130 -3.39 19.28 -11.53
CA ALA A 130 -3.81 17.96 -11.06
C ALA A 130 -2.60 17.05 -10.81
N GLU A 131 -2.57 16.40 -9.65
CA GLU A 131 -1.67 15.28 -9.43
C GLU A 131 -2.21 14.06 -10.20
N ALA A 132 -1.52 13.64 -11.24
CA ALA A 132 -1.86 12.43 -11.96
C ALA A 132 -1.10 11.24 -11.39
N LEU A 133 -1.79 10.10 -11.26
CA LEU A 133 -1.22 8.83 -10.80
C LEU A 133 -1.14 7.87 -11.97
N ASN A 134 0.00 7.24 -12.17
CA ASN A 134 0.13 6.07 -13.01
C ASN A 134 -0.22 4.83 -12.20
N ILE A 135 -1.15 4.04 -12.68
CA ILE A 135 -1.54 2.77 -12.08
C ILE A 135 -1.10 1.66 -13.02
N VAL A 136 -0.22 0.78 -12.54
CA VAL A 136 0.21 -0.41 -13.27
C VAL A 136 -0.27 -1.64 -12.51
N LEU A 137 -1.06 -2.47 -13.18
CA LEU A 137 -1.56 -3.72 -12.61
C LEU A 137 -0.70 -4.90 -13.07
N ALA A 138 -0.18 -5.65 -12.12
CA ALA A 138 0.48 -6.93 -12.37
C ALA A 138 -0.24 -8.06 -11.64
N SER A 139 -0.29 -9.24 -12.25
CA SER A 139 -0.95 -10.41 -11.66
C SER A 139 -0.14 -11.69 -11.88
N THR A 140 -0.44 -12.73 -11.09
CA THR A 140 0.25 -14.02 -11.10
C THR A 140 -0.15 -14.95 -12.26
N THR A 141 -0.94 -14.49 -13.21
CA THR A 141 -1.22 -15.32 -14.39
C THR A 141 0.06 -15.59 -15.17
N SER A 142 0.22 -16.82 -15.66
CA SER A 142 1.45 -17.39 -16.20
C SER A 142 2.03 -16.72 -17.47
N SER A 143 1.43 -15.67 -17.91
CA SER A 143 2.00 -14.70 -18.81
C SER A 143 1.80 -13.34 -18.18
N MET A 144 2.87 -12.71 -17.71
CA MET A 144 2.80 -11.30 -17.40
C MET A 144 2.45 -10.58 -18.70
N SER A 145 1.17 -10.28 -18.85
CA SER A 145 0.75 -9.36 -19.89
C SER A 145 1.46 -8.03 -19.67
N PRO A 146 1.96 -7.39 -20.74
CA PRO A 146 2.50 -6.05 -20.59
C PRO A 146 1.44 -5.19 -19.90
N ALA A 147 1.91 -4.45 -18.90
CA ALA A 147 1.07 -3.60 -18.09
C ALA A 147 0.13 -2.76 -18.95
N SER A 148 -1.17 -2.96 -18.79
CA SER A 148 -2.12 -2.02 -19.36
C SER A 148 -2.15 -0.80 -18.47
N THR A 149 -1.74 0.33 -19.01
CA THR A 149 -2.00 1.64 -18.44
C THR A 149 -3.50 1.90 -18.55
N ALA A 150 -4.17 1.89 -17.40
CA ALA A 150 -5.53 2.42 -17.35
C ALA A 150 -5.50 3.94 -17.18
#